data_ca7d5f0b9584907ac827afcd80c61a3c
#
_entry.id   ca7d5f0b9584907ac827afcd80c61a3c
#
_cell.length_a   1.000
_cell.length_b   1.000
_cell.length_c   1.000
_cell.angle_alpha   90.00
_cell.angle_beta   90.00
_cell.angle_gamma   90.00
#
_symmetry.space_group_name_H-M   'P 1'
#
loop_
_entity.id
_entity.type
_entity.pdbx_description
1 polymer ?
#
loop_
_entity_poly.entity_id
_entity_poly.type
_entity_poly.pdbx_seq_one_letter_code
_entity_poly.pdbx_strand_id
1 'polypeptide(L)'
;MWTLPLPDVVNVDSQLTTALTYINGDAVYALSSIERAAVLAVYQTYDTLLGQPGPSLIPNELAACRQHIREGYSQIQVGGRLASLRASLLASTDVCPYCGFGEPTELDHYLPKTQYDELAIYPRNLVPSCGPCNNAKRTVVPGMPGIPGLIHAYFQALPSVDFMRADVDFTDGALDVTFRIEAAELNPVLAAMLKFQL
;
A
#
# COMPACT_ATOMS: atom_id res chain seq x y z
N MET A 1 -1.40 -3.72 -14.80
CA MET A 1 -0.98 -4.11 -13.42
C MET A 1 0.35 -4.82 -13.50
N TRP A 2 1.25 -4.62 -12.54
CA TRP A 2 2.54 -5.31 -12.44
C TRP A 2 3.08 -5.30 -11.01
N THR A 3 4.04 -6.20 -10.75
CA THR A 3 4.74 -6.29 -9.47
C THR A 3 5.91 -5.29 -9.45
N LEU A 4 6.03 -4.56 -8.35
CA LEU A 4 7.12 -3.63 -8.10
C LEU A 4 8.25 -4.30 -7.30
N PRO A 5 9.49 -3.80 -7.37
CA PRO A 5 10.54 -4.23 -6.46
C PRO A 5 10.18 -3.87 -5.02
N LEU A 6 10.52 -4.77 -4.08
CA LEU A 6 10.30 -4.54 -2.65
C LEU A 6 11.09 -3.31 -2.17
N PRO A 7 10.45 -2.35 -1.47
CA PRO A 7 11.15 -1.27 -0.80
C PRO A 7 12.15 -1.77 0.24
N ASP A 8 13.29 -1.08 0.33
CA ASP A 8 14.26 -1.33 1.38
C ASP A 8 13.70 -0.94 2.75
N VAL A 9 13.97 -1.77 3.76
CA VAL A 9 13.49 -1.60 5.13
C VAL A 9 14.62 -1.49 6.17
N VAL A 10 15.86 -1.32 5.72
CA VAL A 10 17.04 -1.19 6.61
C VAL A 10 16.89 0.00 7.57
N ASN A 11 16.24 1.06 7.13
CA ASN A 11 16.12 2.32 7.88
C ASN A 11 14.77 2.48 8.61
N VAL A 12 13.91 1.47 8.70
CA VAL A 12 12.54 1.64 9.26
C VAL A 12 12.54 2.09 10.72
N ASP A 13 13.51 1.67 11.52
CA ASP A 13 13.61 2.10 12.91
C ASP A 13 13.99 3.59 13.04
N SER A 14 14.91 4.07 12.23
CA SER A 14 15.24 5.51 12.16
C SER A 14 14.11 6.34 11.55
N GLN A 15 13.39 5.82 10.57
CA GLN A 15 12.20 6.44 9.99
C GLN A 15 11.08 6.57 11.03
N LEU A 16 10.85 5.54 11.85
CA LEU A 16 9.90 5.56 12.95
C LEU A 16 10.29 6.65 13.98
N THR A 17 11.56 6.71 14.37
CA THR A 17 12.07 7.77 15.26
C THR A 17 11.84 9.16 14.66
N THR A 18 12.16 9.35 13.39
CA THR A 18 11.95 10.63 12.70
C THR A 18 10.47 11.02 12.65
N ALA A 19 9.58 10.06 12.40
CA ALA A 19 8.14 10.31 12.34
C ALA A 19 7.54 10.73 13.69
N LEU A 20 8.14 10.29 14.79
CA LEU A 20 7.65 10.52 16.15
C LEU A 20 8.44 11.62 16.91
N THR A 21 9.23 12.42 16.22
CA THR A 21 9.96 13.55 16.81
C THR A 21 9.71 14.84 16.04
N TYR A 22 9.76 15.97 16.73
CA TYR A 22 9.79 17.31 16.12
C TYR A 22 11.15 17.61 15.48
N ILE A 23 11.23 18.68 14.69
CA ILE A 23 12.47 19.11 14.04
C ILE A 23 13.56 19.53 15.05
N ASN A 24 13.18 20.01 16.22
CA ASN A 24 14.08 20.36 17.32
C ASN A 24 14.59 19.14 18.11
N GLY A 25 14.13 17.93 17.76
CA GLY A 25 14.51 16.69 18.40
C GLY A 25 13.60 16.25 19.57
N ASP A 26 12.66 17.11 20.00
CA ASP A 26 11.70 16.71 21.03
C ASP A 26 10.79 15.61 20.55
N ALA A 27 10.43 14.67 21.41
CA ALA A 27 9.51 13.60 21.06
C ALA A 27 8.07 14.12 20.92
N VAL A 28 7.41 13.80 19.79
CA VAL A 28 5.96 13.83 19.69
C VAL A 28 5.36 12.73 20.58
N TYR A 29 5.98 11.55 20.50
CA TYR A 29 5.72 10.43 21.37
C TYR A 29 7.02 9.63 21.56
N ALA A 30 7.41 9.43 22.82
CA ALA A 30 8.61 8.65 23.18
C ALA A 30 8.23 7.18 23.33
N LEU A 31 8.45 6.38 22.27
CA LEU A 31 8.25 4.94 22.35
C LEU A 31 9.14 4.31 23.44
N SER A 32 8.55 3.53 24.33
CA SER A 32 9.29 2.62 25.18
C SER A 32 10.02 1.55 24.34
N SER A 33 10.99 0.88 24.94
CA SER A 33 11.68 -0.25 24.26
C SER A 33 10.73 -1.37 23.86
N ILE A 34 9.69 -1.62 24.67
CA ILE A 34 8.65 -2.63 24.40
C ILE A 34 7.81 -2.22 23.19
N GLU A 35 7.29 -0.99 23.17
CA GLU A 35 6.50 -0.48 22.05
C GLU A 35 7.31 -0.46 20.75
N ARG A 36 8.56 0.01 20.81
CA ARG A 36 9.46 -0.01 19.64
C ARG A 36 9.66 -1.41 19.09
N ALA A 37 9.96 -2.38 19.95
CA ALA A 37 10.12 -3.77 19.57
C ALA A 37 8.82 -4.34 18.97
N ALA A 38 7.67 -3.99 19.54
CA ALA A 38 6.36 -4.42 19.03
C ALA A 38 6.06 -3.83 17.64
N VAL A 39 6.35 -2.54 17.39
CA VAL A 39 6.18 -1.95 16.04
C VAL A 39 7.05 -2.67 15.02
N LEU A 40 8.33 -2.92 15.32
CA LEU A 40 9.23 -3.62 14.41
C LEU A 40 8.78 -5.08 14.17
N ALA A 41 8.22 -5.74 15.20
CA ALA A 41 7.62 -7.07 15.06
C ALA A 41 6.37 -7.06 14.17
N VAL A 42 5.55 -6.00 14.23
CA VAL A 42 4.42 -5.80 13.30
C VAL A 42 4.91 -5.70 11.86
N TYR A 43 6.00 -4.96 11.59
CA TYR A 43 6.59 -4.84 10.24
C TYR A 43 7.06 -6.21 9.71
N GLN A 44 7.76 -6.99 10.55
CA GLN A 44 8.19 -8.36 10.19
C GLN A 44 7.00 -9.29 9.95
N THR A 45 5.96 -9.17 10.78
CA THR A 45 4.72 -9.95 10.64
C THR A 45 4.00 -9.61 9.35
N TYR A 46 3.91 -8.32 9.00
CA TYR A 46 3.33 -7.86 7.74
C TYR A 46 4.03 -8.48 6.53
N ASP A 47 5.35 -8.50 6.53
CA ASP A 47 6.15 -9.13 5.47
C ASP A 47 5.91 -10.65 5.40
N THR A 48 5.87 -11.32 6.55
CA THR A 48 5.59 -12.76 6.62
C THR A 48 4.20 -13.11 6.10
N LEU A 49 3.22 -12.24 6.36
CA LEU A 49 1.85 -12.36 5.84
C LEU A 49 1.71 -11.87 4.39
N LEU A 50 2.80 -11.43 3.75
CA LEU A 50 2.79 -10.89 2.39
C LEU A 50 1.75 -9.76 2.22
N GLY A 51 1.63 -8.90 3.22
CA GLY A 51 0.67 -7.80 3.26
C GLY A 51 -0.77 -8.21 3.58
N GLN A 52 -1.06 -9.48 3.84
CA GLN A 52 -2.43 -9.89 4.19
C GLN A 52 -2.83 -9.37 5.59
N PRO A 53 -4.10 -8.98 5.77
CA PRO A 53 -4.59 -8.51 7.05
C PRO A 53 -4.60 -9.62 8.10
N GLY A 54 -4.42 -9.25 9.36
CA GLY A 54 -4.48 -10.19 10.48
C GLY A 54 -4.49 -9.49 11.83
N PRO A 55 -5.02 -10.14 12.88
CA PRO A 55 -5.09 -9.55 14.23
C PRO A 55 -3.72 -9.29 14.84
N SER A 56 -2.70 -10.04 14.43
CA SER A 56 -1.31 -9.85 14.87
C SER A 56 -0.66 -8.54 14.40
N LEU A 57 -1.29 -7.83 13.45
CA LEU A 57 -0.86 -6.52 12.98
C LEU A 57 -1.39 -5.36 13.85
N ILE A 58 -2.26 -5.66 14.84
CA ILE A 58 -2.89 -4.67 15.74
C ILE A 58 -2.71 -5.14 17.19
N PRO A 59 -1.48 -5.26 17.69
CA PRO A 59 -1.23 -5.74 19.04
C PRO A 59 -1.66 -4.72 20.10
N ASN A 60 -2.18 -5.19 21.24
CA ASN A 60 -2.69 -4.34 22.31
C ASN A 60 -1.59 -3.48 22.95
N GLU A 61 -0.36 -3.94 22.94
CA GLU A 61 0.83 -3.24 23.45
C GLU A 61 1.04 -1.87 22.77
N LEU A 62 0.52 -1.68 21.56
CA LEU A 62 0.63 -0.45 20.79
C LEU A 62 -0.59 0.48 20.94
N ALA A 63 -1.58 0.14 21.78
CA ALA A 63 -2.82 0.90 21.90
C ALA A 63 -2.59 2.39 22.25
N ALA A 64 -1.56 2.70 23.05
CA ALA A 64 -1.23 4.06 23.47
C ALA A 64 -0.53 4.87 22.36
N CYS A 65 0.29 4.25 21.52
CA CYS A 65 1.14 4.94 20.56
C CYS A 65 0.61 4.90 19.11
N ARG A 66 -0.34 4.02 18.77
CA ARG A 66 -0.77 3.79 17.39
C ARG A 66 -1.27 5.06 16.68
N GLN A 67 -2.03 5.92 17.38
CA GLN A 67 -2.49 7.18 16.82
C GLN A 67 -1.31 8.08 16.43
N HIS A 68 -0.28 8.17 17.26
CA HIS A 68 0.91 8.96 16.99
C HIS A 68 1.69 8.42 15.79
N ILE A 69 1.76 7.08 15.63
CA ILE A 69 2.36 6.46 14.43
C ILE A 69 1.57 6.84 13.18
N ARG A 70 0.24 6.77 13.21
CA ARG A 70 -0.61 7.20 12.10
C ARG A 70 -0.39 8.67 11.74
N GLU A 71 -0.34 9.56 12.71
CA GLU A 71 -0.11 11.00 12.52
C GLU A 71 1.30 11.26 11.99
N GLY A 72 2.27 10.43 12.35
CA GLY A 72 3.65 10.42 11.84
C GLY A 72 3.74 10.28 10.32
N TYR A 73 2.71 9.78 9.65
CA TYR A 73 2.62 9.77 8.19
C TYR A 73 2.72 11.18 7.56
N SER A 74 2.36 12.22 8.29
CA SER A 74 2.55 13.60 7.86
C SER A 74 4.01 13.92 7.51
N GLN A 75 4.98 13.24 8.14
CA GLN A 75 6.40 13.40 7.85
C GLN A 75 6.83 12.81 6.49
N ILE A 76 6.03 11.91 5.91
CA ILE A 76 6.26 11.32 4.59
C ILE A 76 5.69 12.23 3.47
N GLN A 77 4.84 13.19 3.81
CA GLN A 77 4.26 14.11 2.82
C GLN A 77 5.29 15.13 2.32
N VAL A 78 4.93 15.85 1.24
CA VAL A 78 5.76 16.92 0.68
C VAL A 78 6.08 17.95 1.77
N GLY A 79 7.38 18.26 1.94
CA GLY A 79 7.86 19.15 3.00
C GLY A 79 8.07 18.48 4.36
N GLY A 80 7.68 17.23 4.54
CA GLY A 80 7.95 16.46 5.75
C GLY A 80 9.40 15.95 5.79
N ARG A 81 9.86 15.53 6.96
CA ARG A 81 11.25 15.10 7.22
C ARG A 81 11.60 13.77 6.55
N LEU A 82 10.60 12.97 6.17
CA LEU A 82 10.71 11.72 5.40
C LEU A 82 10.25 11.89 3.94
N ALA A 83 10.24 13.12 3.42
CA ALA A 83 9.86 13.38 2.03
C ALA A 83 10.78 12.66 1.02
N SER A 84 12.04 12.37 1.37
CA SER A 84 12.95 11.55 0.56
C SER A 84 12.46 10.09 0.41
N LEU A 85 11.88 9.51 1.47
CA LEU A 85 11.24 8.19 1.39
C LEU A 85 10.06 8.22 0.40
N ARG A 86 9.19 9.25 0.48
CA ARG A 86 8.12 9.44 -0.49
C ARG A 86 8.65 9.50 -1.92
N ALA A 87 9.67 10.32 -2.14
CA ALA A 87 10.27 10.49 -3.47
C ALA A 87 10.85 9.17 -4.00
N SER A 88 11.56 8.39 -3.17
CA SER A 88 12.11 7.11 -3.58
C SER A 88 11.04 6.06 -3.90
N LEU A 89 9.95 6.03 -3.14
CA LEU A 89 8.83 5.12 -3.41
C LEU A 89 8.14 5.50 -4.73
N LEU A 90 7.83 6.78 -4.96
CA LEU A 90 7.22 7.24 -6.21
C LEU A 90 8.11 6.99 -7.42
N ALA A 91 9.44 7.16 -7.28
CA ALA A 91 10.41 6.92 -8.34
C ALA A 91 10.64 5.43 -8.67
N SER A 92 10.05 4.50 -7.92
CA SER A 92 10.18 3.06 -8.19
C SER A 92 9.40 2.58 -9.41
N THR A 93 8.53 3.42 -9.97
CA THR A 93 7.74 3.12 -11.17
C THR A 93 7.31 4.41 -11.88
N ASP A 94 7.29 4.38 -13.21
CA ASP A 94 6.82 5.49 -14.04
C ASP A 94 5.29 5.54 -14.18
N VAL A 95 4.61 4.44 -13.85
CA VAL A 95 3.16 4.32 -14.01
C VAL A 95 2.53 3.56 -12.84
N CYS A 96 1.29 3.88 -12.55
CA CYS A 96 0.53 3.26 -11.46
C CYS A 96 0.45 1.73 -11.62
N PRO A 97 0.93 0.92 -10.64
CA PRO A 97 0.90 -0.54 -10.72
C PRO A 97 -0.51 -1.12 -10.73
N TYR A 98 -1.51 -0.36 -10.28
CA TYR A 98 -2.89 -0.80 -10.26
C TYR A 98 -3.56 -0.72 -11.64
N CYS A 99 -3.52 0.42 -12.33
CA CYS A 99 -4.16 0.57 -13.65
C CYS A 99 -3.20 0.40 -14.82
N GLY A 100 -1.89 0.61 -14.64
CA GLY A 100 -0.92 0.43 -15.70
C GLY A 100 -0.66 1.65 -16.59
N PHE A 101 -1.29 2.82 -16.35
CA PHE A 101 -1.12 4.00 -17.21
C PHE A 101 -1.17 5.35 -16.49
N GLY A 102 -1.81 5.46 -15.33
CA GLY A 102 -1.83 6.73 -14.58
C GLY A 102 -0.46 7.03 -13.95
N GLU A 103 -0.07 8.30 -13.89
CA GLU A 103 1.14 8.73 -13.20
C GLU A 103 0.99 8.51 -11.68
N PRO A 104 1.96 7.86 -10.99
CA PRO A 104 1.93 7.66 -9.56
C PRO A 104 2.33 8.95 -8.83
N THR A 105 1.36 9.69 -8.33
CA THR A 105 1.55 10.95 -7.59
C THR A 105 1.24 10.81 -6.11
N GLU A 106 0.65 9.69 -5.70
CA GLU A 106 0.23 9.41 -4.33
C GLU A 106 0.85 8.11 -3.80
N LEU A 107 0.83 7.97 -2.47
CA LEU A 107 1.14 6.70 -1.81
C LEU A 107 -0.15 6.15 -1.20
N ASP A 108 -0.63 5.05 -1.76
CA ASP A 108 -1.76 4.31 -1.21
C ASP A 108 -1.29 3.45 -0.03
N HIS A 109 -2.06 3.44 1.05
CA HIS A 109 -1.88 2.47 2.13
C HIS A 109 -2.58 1.16 1.76
N TYR A 110 -1.82 0.13 1.39
CA TYR A 110 -2.41 -1.16 1.03
C TYR A 110 -3.35 -1.68 2.11
N LEU A 111 -2.91 -1.76 3.36
CA LEU A 111 -3.78 -1.85 4.53
C LEU A 111 -4.05 -0.43 5.05
N PRO A 112 -5.33 0.00 5.10
CA PRO A 112 -5.68 1.38 5.42
C PRO A 112 -5.15 1.84 6.78
N LYS A 113 -4.45 2.97 6.81
CA LYS A 113 -3.87 3.53 8.05
C LYS A 113 -4.88 3.86 9.15
N THR A 114 -6.17 3.92 8.83
CA THR A 114 -7.26 4.14 9.81
C THR A 114 -7.70 2.87 10.52
N GLN A 115 -7.21 1.70 10.06
CA GLN A 115 -7.49 0.39 10.65
C GLN A 115 -6.19 -0.30 11.09
N TYR A 116 -5.06 0.07 10.50
CA TYR A 116 -3.72 -0.46 10.73
C TYR A 116 -2.77 0.73 10.98
N ASP A 117 -3.01 1.46 12.06
CA ASP A 117 -2.25 2.67 12.43
C ASP A 117 -0.75 2.41 12.48
N GLU A 118 -0.36 1.22 12.95
CA GLU A 118 1.01 0.74 13.11
C GLU A 118 1.78 0.68 11.78
N LEU A 119 1.06 0.46 10.67
CA LEU A 119 1.63 0.36 9.33
C LEU A 119 1.60 1.68 8.54
N ALA A 120 1.18 2.78 9.16
CA ALA A 120 0.95 4.05 8.46
C ALA A 120 2.22 4.62 7.80
N ILE A 121 3.40 4.34 8.38
CA ILE A 121 4.69 4.81 7.87
C ILE A 121 5.57 3.68 7.31
N TYR A 122 5.08 2.43 7.30
CA TYR A 122 5.86 1.30 6.85
C TYR A 122 5.99 1.28 5.32
N PRO A 123 7.22 1.33 4.75
CA PRO A 123 7.41 1.50 3.31
C PRO A 123 6.70 0.44 2.45
N ARG A 124 6.68 -0.82 2.89
CA ARG A 124 6.03 -1.92 2.16
C ARG A 124 4.51 -1.92 2.22
N ASN A 125 3.92 -1.08 3.09
CA ASN A 125 2.49 -0.80 3.09
C ASN A 125 2.13 0.44 2.23
N LEU A 126 3.12 1.16 1.71
CA LEU A 126 2.97 2.40 0.93
C LEU A 126 3.21 2.12 -0.56
N VAL A 127 2.14 1.97 -1.32
CA VAL A 127 2.19 1.65 -2.76
C VAL A 127 2.07 2.93 -3.58
N PRO A 128 3.04 3.24 -4.48
CA PRO A 128 2.90 4.35 -5.42
C PRO A 128 1.67 4.13 -6.30
N SER A 129 0.78 5.11 -6.38
CA SER A 129 -0.48 5.00 -7.11
C SER A 129 -0.92 6.32 -7.73
N CYS A 130 -1.75 6.26 -8.76
CA CYS A 130 -2.43 7.45 -9.24
C CYS A 130 -3.64 7.78 -8.35
N GLY A 131 -4.03 9.06 -8.31
CA GLY A 131 -5.17 9.53 -7.51
C GLY A 131 -6.47 8.77 -7.77
N PRO A 132 -6.89 8.51 -9.03
CA PRO A 132 -8.08 7.71 -9.31
C PRO A 132 -8.07 6.32 -8.67
N CYS A 133 -6.96 5.56 -8.77
CA CYS A 133 -6.86 4.23 -8.18
C CYS A 133 -6.87 4.28 -6.64
N ASN A 134 -6.13 5.21 -6.03
CA ASN A 134 -6.14 5.40 -4.59
C ASN A 134 -7.55 5.76 -4.08
N ASN A 135 -8.24 6.67 -4.77
CA ASN A 135 -9.61 7.06 -4.44
C ASN A 135 -10.62 5.91 -4.64
N ALA A 136 -10.45 5.06 -5.65
CA ALA A 136 -11.32 3.90 -5.85
C ALA A 136 -11.13 2.86 -4.74
N LYS A 137 -9.89 2.59 -4.34
CA LYS A 137 -9.58 1.62 -3.28
C LYS A 137 -10.02 2.09 -1.89
N ARG A 138 -9.84 3.37 -1.55
CA ARG A 138 -10.20 3.94 -0.24
C ARG A 138 -9.69 3.10 0.94
N THR A 139 -10.61 2.68 1.83
CA THR A 139 -10.35 1.90 3.05
C THR A 139 -10.70 0.43 2.91
N VAL A 140 -10.76 -0.08 1.68
CA VAL A 140 -10.99 -1.50 1.42
C VAL A 140 -9.83 -2.32 1.98
N VAL A 141 -10.17 -3.38 2.73
CA VAL A 141 -9.21 -4.34 3.29
C VAL A 141 -9.37 -5.67 2.55
N PRO A 142 -8.28 -6.30 2.08
CA PRO A 142 -8.33 -7.61 1.44
C PRO A 142 -9.01 -8.66 2.34
N GLY A 143 -9.82 -9.55 1.76
CA GLY A 143 -10.44 -10.64 2.50
C GLY A 143 -11.63 -10.26 3.39
N MET A 144 -12.11 -9.01 3.36
CA MET A 144 -13.40 -8.65 3.95
C MET A 144 -14.55 -9.34 3.21
N PRO A 145 -15.71 -9.57 3.86
CA PRO A 145 -16.89 -10.12 3.20
C PRO A 145 -17.23 -9.37 1.91
N GLY A 146 -17.34 -10.07 0.80
CA GLY A 146 -17.57 -9.50 -0.54
C GLY A 146 -16.33 -8.95 -1.25
N ILE A 147 -15.15 -8.97 -0.61
CA ILE A 147 -13.87 -8.56 -1.22
C ILE A 147 -13.04 -9.82 -1.46
N PRO A 148 -12.85 -10.26 -2.71
CA PRO A 148 -12.09 -11.48 -3.03
C PRO A 148 -10.59 -11.36 -2.69
N GLY A 149 -10.11 -10.15 -2.51
CA GLY A 149 -8.72 -9.77 -2.27
C GLY A 149 -8.34 -8.57 -3.13
N LEU A 150 -7.17 -8.01 -2.83
CA LEU A 150 -6.54 -6.95 -3.63
C LEU A 150 -5.15 -7.41 -4.06
N ILE A 151 -4.73 -7.02 -5.24
CA ILE A 151 -3.36 -7.25 -5.71
C ILE A 151 -2.43 -6.35 -4.91
N HIS A 152 -1.48 -6.96 -4.21
CA HIS A 152 -0.42 -6.23 -3.53
C HIS A 152 0.74 -6.01 -4.50
N ALA A 153 1.01 -4.75 -4.86
CA ALA A 153 2.02 -4.43 -5.87
C ALA A 153 3.43 -4.94 -5.56
N TYR A 154 3.76 -5.18 -4.29
CA TYR A 154 5.08 -5.68 -3.89
C TYR A 154 5.13 -7.21 -3.68
N PHE A 155 4.06 -7.83 -3.21
CA PHE A 155 4.08 -9.23 -2.78
C PHE A 155 3.37 -10.18 -3.74
N GLN A 156 2.47 -9.67 -4.58
CA GLN A 156 1.73 -10.51 -5.52
C GLN A 156 2.46 -10.62 -6.84
N ALA A 157 3.01 -11.81 -7.13
CA ALA A 157 3.50 -12.09 -8.48
C ALA A 157 2.34 -12.16 -9.46
N LEU A 158 2.43 -11.40 -10.55
CA LEU A 158 1.49 -11.48 -11.67
C LEU A 158 2.07 -12.41 -12.75
N PRO A 159 1.21 -13.15 -13.47
CA PRO A 159 1.66 -14.02 -14.54
C PRO A 159 2.21 -13.20 -15.72
N SER A 160 3.10 -13.79 -16.49
CA SER A 160 3.68 -13.19 -17.70
C SER A 160 2.76 -13.25 -18.92
N VAL A 161 1.55 -13.80 -18.77
CA VAL A 161 0.55 -13.87 -19.85
C VAL A 161 -0.29 -12.60 -19.90
N ASP A 162 -0.76 -12.26 -21.07
CA ASP A 162 -1.67 -11.14 -21.27
C ASP A 162 -3.07 -11.51 -20.76
N PHE A 163 -3.42 -11.05 -19.58
CA PHE A 163 -4.71 -11.33 -18.93
C PHE A 163 -5.73 -10.18 -19.03
N MET A 164 -5.35 -9.04 -19.53
CA MET A 164 -6.25 -7.89 -19.73
C MET A 164 -6.55 -7.72 -21.21
N ARG A 165 -7.84 -7.57 -21.55
CA ARG A 165 -8.34 -7.31 -22.91
C ARG A 165 -9.15 -6.02 -22.92
N ALA A 166 -9.13 -5.34 -24.05
CA ALA A 166 -10.00 -4.21 -24.34
C ALA A 166 -10.98 -4.60 -25.46
N ASP A 167 -12.26 -4.50 -25.18
CA ASP A 167 -13.30 -4.55 -26.18
C ASP A 167 -13.58 -3.12 -26.64
N VAL A 168 -13.55 -2.89 -27.96
CA VAL A 168 -13.61 -1.55 -28.56
C VAL A 168 -14.81 -1.48 -29.48
N ASP A 169 -15.75 -0.59 -29.17
CA ASP A 169 -16.95 -0.36 -29.96
C ASP A 169 -17.04 1.11 -30.40
N PHE A 170 -17.76 1.33 -31.52
CA PHE A 170 -18.10 2.66 -31.99
C PHE A 170 -19.61 2.80 -31.99
N THR A 171 -20.15 3.62 -31.09
CA THR A 171 -21.58 3.88 -30.99
C THR A 171 -21.83 5.38 -31.14
N ASP A 172 -22.71 5.74 -32.09
CA ASP A 172 -23.08 7.14 -32.37
C ASP A 172 -21.89 8.09 -32.62
N GLY A 173 -20.81 7.56 -33.22
CA GLY A 173 -19.60 8.31 -33.54
C GLY A 173 -18.65 8.52 -32.37
N ALA A 174 -18.93 7.92 -31.21
CA ALA A 174 -18.05 7.90 -30.05
C ALA A 174 -17.35 6.55 -29.91
N LEU A 175 -16.08 6.59 -29.51
CA LEU A 175 -15.30 5.41 -29.14
C LEU A 175 -15.68 4.99 -27.73
N ASP A 176 -16.12 3.74 -27.57
CA ASP A 176 -16.31 3.08 -26.28
C ASP A 176 -15.27 1.97 -26.09
N VAL A 177 -14.60 1.96 -24.93
CA VAL A 177 -13.56 0.99 -24.60
C VAL A 177 -13.86 0.38 -23.24
N THR A 178 -14.16 -0.91 -23.24
CA THR A 178 -14.39 -1.69 -22.02
C THR A 178 -13.24 -2.65 -21.78
N PHE A 179 -12.62 -2.57 -20.61
CA PHE A 179 -11.57 -3.51 -20.20
C PHE A 179 -12.18 -4.71 -19.49
N ARG A 180 -11.61 -5.90 -19.74
CA ARG A 180 -12.00 -7.14 -19.06
C ARG A 180 -10.80 -8.03 -18.75
N ILE A 181 -10.96 -8.90 -17.75
CA ILE A 181 -9.95 -9.90 -17.40
C ILE A 181 -10.23 -11.21 -18.16
N GLU A 182 -9.26 -11.65 -18.97
CA GLU A 182 -9.23 -12.97 -19.61
C GLU A 182 -8.70 -13.98 -18.58
N ALA A 183 -9.58 -14.85 -18.08
CA ALA A 183 -9.28 -15.70 -16.92
C ALA A 183 -8.84 -17.13 -17.27
N ALA A 184 -8.81 -17.50 -18.56
CA ALA A 184 -8.63 -18.89 -19.00
C ALA A 184 -7.33 -19.55 -18.49
N GLU A 185 -6.27 -18.78 -18.38
CA GLU A 185 -4.95 -19.26 -17.92
C GLU A 185 -4.61 -18.80 -16.49
N LEU A 186 -5.54 -18.17 -15.78
CA LEU A 186 -5.30 -17.63 -14.44
C LEU A 186 -5.78 -18.59 -13.35
N ASN A 187 -5.06 -18.59 -12.22
CA ASN A 187 -5.60 -19.17 -10.99
C ASN A 187 -6.94 -18.46 -10.64
N PRO A 188 -8.00 -19.20 -10.26
CA PRO A 188 -9.33 -18.62 -9.99
C PRO A 188 -9.34 -17.51 -8.94
N VAL A 189 -8.50 -17.63 -7.89
CA VAL A 189 -8.38 -16.60 -6.84
C VAL A 189 -7.78 -15.32 -7.42
N LEU A 190 -6.68 -15.43 -8.17
CA LEU A 190 -6.05 -14.30 -8.83
C LEU A 190 -6.99 -13.64 -9.86
N ALA A 191 -7.71 -14.45 -10.64
CA ALA A 191 -8.71 -13.94 -11.58
C ALA A 191 -9.82 -13.13 -10.88
N ALA A 192 -10.30 -13.60 -9.72
CA ALA A 192 -11.29 -12.88 -8.92
C ALA A 192 -10.75 -11.55 -8.38
N MET A 193 -9.51 -11.54 -7.88
CA MET A 193 -8.84 -10.33 -7.40
C MET A 193 -8.66 -9.30 -8.52
N LEU A 194 -8.18 -9.73 -9.69
CA LEU A 194 -8.00 -8.87 -10.86
C LEU A 194 -9.32 -8.28 -11.37
N LYS A 195 -10.38 -9.10 -11.45
CA LYS A 195 -11.72 -8.63 -11.83
C LYS A 195 -12.32 -7.63 -10.85
N PHE A 196 -12.03 -7.79 -9.57
CA PHE A 196 -12.51 -6.85 -8.54
C PHE A 196 -11.78 -5.51 -8.60
N GLN A 197 -10.51 -5.52 -9.01
CA GLN A 197 -9.65 -4.34 -9.00
C GLN A 197 -9.67 -3.57 -10.34
N LEU A 198 -10.25 -4.16 -11.40
CA LEU A 198 -10.45 -3.54 -12.71
C LEU A 198 -11.65 -2.60 -12.70
#